data_dd3dc058fd0d73f35493da40f121b30d
#
_entry.id   dd3dc058fd0d73f35493da40f121b30d
#
_cell.length_a   1.000
_cell.length_b   1.000
_cell.length_c   1.000
_cell.angle_alpha   90.00
_cell.angle_beta   90.00
_cell.angle_gamma   90.00
#
_symmetry.space_group_name_H-M   'P 1'
#
loop_
_entity.id
_entity.type
_entity.pdbx_description
1 polymer ?
#
loop_
_entity_poly.entity_id
_entity_poly.type
_entity_poly.pdbx_seq_one_letter_code
_entity_poly.pdbx_strand_id
1 'polypeptide(L)'
;MEDNYREVKKAEPCLKLIHMDQVEVEEIEWLFYPFIPYGKVTIIQGDPGEGKITVVLQIIAKLTKGEPILNEITEEETGVKPINVIYQTAEDGLGDTIKPRLLAAGADCSRVLVIDDQDQPLTMVDARLEEAIIQTKARLVVLDPIQGFLGAGVDMHRANEIRPLMKRISVLAEKYQCAIILIGHMNKNSNGKSSYRGLGSIDFQAAARSVLIVGRVKDEPEIRVICHVKSSLAPEGDAIAFRLDKEKGFHWIGKYDISAEDLLSGDGRGQKIRSAKEFLKEILANGSMEQAKIAEEAEERGIKKKTLWNAKKELQIDSVKIGNKWFWMLQEE
;
A
#
# COMPACT_ATOMS: atom_id res chain seq x y z
N MET A 1 38.91 10.52 44.04
CA MET A 1 37.84 9.76 43.38
C MET A 1 38.13 9.85 41.91
N GLU A 2 38.76 8.80 41.38
CA GLU A 2 39.15 8.76 39.96
C GLU A 2 37.97 8.27 39.17
N ASP A 3 37.51 9.09 38.25
CA ASP A 3 36.45 8.76 37.28
C ASP A 3 36.98 7.73 36.26
N ASN A 4 36.55 6.48 36.39
CA ASN A 4 36.80 5.41 35.45
C ASN A 4 35.87 5.58 34.23
N TYR A 5 36.14 6.48 33.32
CA TYR A 5 35.59 6.44 31.96
C TYR A 5 36.26 5.30 31.20
N ARG A 6 35.61 4.12 31.18
CA ARG A 6 35.97 3.08 30.22
C ARG A 6 35.52 3.54 28.83
N GLU A 7 36.45 4.04 28.04
CA GLU A 7 36.30 4.19 26.61
C GLU A 7 35.90 2.81 26.02
N VAL A 8 34.68 2.70 25.54
CA VAL A 8 34.24 1.55 24.70
C VAL A 8 35.00 1.69 23.39
N LYS A 9 36.14 0.99 23.24
CA LYS A 9 36.86 0.89 21.97
C LYS A 9 35.86 0.36 20.93
N LYS A 10 35.48 1.22 19.97
CA LYS A 10 34.78 0.76 18.78
C LYS A 10 35.66 -0.28 18.09
N ALA A 11 35.15 -1.51 17.96
CA ALA A 11 35.85 -2.55 17.21
C ALA A 11 36.14 -2.05 15.80
N GLU A 12 37.41 -2.19 15.37
CA GLU A 12 37.79 -1.84 14.00
C GLU A 12 36.97 -2.67 13.01
N PRO A 13 36.52 -2.07 11.90
CA PRO A 13 35.73 -2.80 10.90
C PRO A 13 36.58 -3.93 10.28
N CYS A 14 36.12 -5.17 10.44
CA CYS A 14 36.74 -6.34 9.85
C CYS A 14 36.09 -6.67 8.54
N LEU A 15 36.88 -6.85 7.47
CA LEU A 15 36.39 -7.30 6.18
C LEU A 15 35.88 -8.74 6.30
N LYS A 16 34.58 -8.95 5.95
CA LYS A 16 33.98 -10.27 5.75
C LYS A 16 33.47 -10.36 4.32
N LEU A 17 33.90 -11.36 3.58
CA LEU A 17 33.41 -11.67 2.24
C LEU A 17 32.48 -12.88 2.34
N ILE A 18 31.37 -12.81 1.64
CA ILE A 18 30.42 -13.91 1.48
C ILE A 18 30.39 -14.28 0.00
N HIS A 19 30.62 -15.55 -0.30
CA HIS A 19 30.48 -16.08 -1.65
C HIS A 19 29.01 -16.37 -1.94
N MET A 20 28.48 -15.88 -3.05
CA MET A 20 27.06 -16.00 -3.39
C MET A 20 26.60 -17.44 -3.62
N ASP A 21 27.49 -18.33 -3.99
CA ASP A 21 27.24 -19.77 -4.10
C ASP A 21 27.02 -20.48 -2.75
N GLN A 22 27.39 -19.82 -1.65
CA GLN A 22 27.17 -20.29 -0.27
C GLN A 22 25.91 -19.70 0.37
N VAL A 23 25.21 -18.77 -0.33
CA VAL A 23 23.98 -18.16 0.16
C VAL A 23 22.80 -19.01 -0.25
N GLU A 24 22.06 -19.50 0.74
CA GLU A 24 20.82 -20.22 0.49
C GLU A 24 19.74 -19.27 -0.06
N VAL A 25 18.94 -19.77 -0.99
CA VAL A 25 17.80 -19.02 -1.54
C VAL A 25 16.64 -19.09 -0.54
N GLU A 26 16.18 -17.94 -0.11
CA GLU A 26 15.02 -17.82 0.76
C GLU A 26 13.80 -17.34 -0.03
N GLU A 27 12.68 -18.01 0.12
CA GLU A 27 11.40 -17.55 -0.43
C GLU A 27 10.84 -16.42 0.43
N ILE A 28 10.18 -15.46 -0.23
CA ILE A 28 9.54 -14.35 0.48
C ILE A 28 8.18 -14.80 0.97
N GLU A 29 8.02 -14.82 2.29
CA GLU A 29 6.72 -15.00 2.93
C GLU A 29 5.91 -13.69 2.88
N TRP A 30 4.60 -13.80 2.73
CA TRP A 30 3.70 -12.66 2.64
C TRP A 30 2.67 -12.69 3.77
N LEU A 31 2.51 -11.54 4.42
CA LEU A 31 1.39 -11.30 5.31
C LEU A 31 0.11 -11.02 4.50
N PHE A 32 0.26 -10.32 3.37
CA PHE A 32 -0.80 -10.04 2.42
C PHE A 32 -0.19 -9.92 1.01
N TYR A 33 -0.28 -10.96 0.21
CA TYR A 33 0.27 -10.97 -1.16
C TYR A 33 -0.56 -10.12 -2.11
N PRO A 34 0.06 -9.34 -2.98
CA PRO A 34 1.49 -9.00 -3.08
C PRO A 34 1.84 -7.69 -2.34
N PHE A 35 1.03 -7.27 -1.37
CA PHE A 35 1.04 -5.92 -0.77
C PHE A 35 1.99 -5.80 0.43
N ILE A 36 1.98 -6.78 1.34
CA ILE A 36 2.69 -6.69 2.62
C ILE A 36 3.54 -7.95 2.83
N PRO A 37 4.86 -7.88 2.55
CA PRO A 37 5.78 -8.99 2.79
C PRO A 37 6.20 -9.06 4.25
N TYR A 38 6.43 -10.27 4.76
CA TYR A 38 7.13 -10.47 6.03
C TYR A 38 8.61 -10.08 5.93
N GLY A 39 9.20 -9.71 7.06
CA GLY A 39 10.61 -9.32 7.13
C GLY A 39 10.95 -8.04 6.38
N LYS A 40 9.97 -7.24 5.97
CA LYS A 40 10.19 -6.02 5.18
C LYS A 40 9.31 -4.88 5.67
N VAL A 41 9.65 -3.68 5.20
CA VAL A 41 8.90 -2.45 5.49
C VAL A 41 7.95 -2.14 4.34
N THR A 42 6.68 -1.93 4.70
CA THR A 42 5.62 -1.43 3.82
C THR A 42 5.20 -0.04 4.28
N ILE A 43 5.07 0.90 3.36
CA ILE A 43 4.50 2.22 3.64
C ILE A 43 3.07 2.26 3.12
N ILE A 44 2.14 2.73 3.95
CA ILE A 44 0.77 3.03 3.57
C ILE A 44 0.56 4.53 3.70
N GLN A 45 0.32 5.20 2.58
CA GLN A 45 0.17 6.65 2.53
C GLN A 45 -1.15 7.06 1.88
N GLY A 46 -1.55 8.31 2.11
CA GLY A 46 -2.77 8.91 1.53
C GLY A 46 -3.16 10.17 2.29
N ASP A 47 -4.10 10.93 1.77
CA ASP A 47 -4.60 12.14 2.41
C ASP A 47 -5.35 11.81 3.73
N PRO A 48 -5.45 12.78 4.66
CA PRO A 48 -6.27 12.62 5.87
C PRO A 48 -7.72 12.25 5.52
N GLY A 49 -8.31 11.32 6.28
CA GLY A 49 -9.70 10.91 6.08
C GLY A 49 -9.95 9.91 4.95
N GLU A 50 -8.91 9.44 4.23
CA GLU A 50 -9.05 8.47 3.14
C GLU A 50 -9.19 7.01 3.60
N GLY A 51 -9.16 6.74 4.91
CA GLY A 51 -9.43 5.42 5.47
C GLY A 51 -8.21 4.53 5.67
N LYS A 52 -6.98 5.09 5.65
CA LYS A 52 -5.73 4.34 5.90
C LYS A 52 -5.77 3.54 7.21
N ILE A 53 -6.06 4.23 8.32
CA ILE A 53 -6.15 3.60 9.64
C ILE A 53 -7.23 2.54 9.64
N THR A 54 -8.42 2.86 9.11
CA THR A 54 -9.54 1.93 9.07
C THR A 54 -9.18 0.62 8.38
N VAL A 55 -8.58 0.69 7.18
CA VAL A 55 -8.22 -0.53 6.44
C VAL A 55 -7.12 -1.32 7.15
N VAL A 56 -6.15 -0.65 7.79
CA VAL A 56 -5.11 -1.34 8.57
C VAL A 56 -5.71 -2.05 9.78
N LEU A 57 -6.65 -1.43 10.50
CA LEU A 57 -7.35 -2.06 11.62
C LEU A 57 -8.22 -3.25 11.17
N GLN A 58 -8.82 -3.20 9.98
CA GLN A 58 -9.54 -4.34 9.40
C GLN A 58 -8.59 -5.51 9.05
N ILE A 59 -7.41 -5.21 8.52
CA ILE A 59 -6.35 -6.20 8.29
C ILE A 59 -5.93 -6.84 9.63
N ILE A 60 -5.66 -6.03 10.65
CA ILE A 60 -5.32 -6.49 12.00
C ILE A 60 -6.43 -7.39 12.57
N ALA A 61 -7.68 -7.02 12.40
CA ALA A 61 -8.81 -7.81 12.90
C ALA A 61 -8.82 -9.23 12.31
N LYS A 62 -8.59 -9.34 11.00
CA LYS A 62 -8.48 -10.64 10.31
C LYS A 62 -7.28 -11.45 10.82
N LEU A 63 -6.11 -10.83 10.87
CA LEU A 63 -4.87 -11.48 11.28
C LEU A 63 -4.87 -11.97 12.73
N THR A 64 -5.48 -11.21 13.65
CA THR A 64 -5.58 -11.60 15.07
C THR A 64 -6.47 -12.80 15.29
N LYS A 65 -7.38 -13.09 14.36
CA LYS A 65 -8.25 -14.29 14.39
C LYS A 65 -7.74 -15.44 13.54
N GLY A 66 -6.69 -15.24 12.74
CA GLY A 66 -6.24 -16.24 11.77
C GLY A 66 -7.22 -16.39 10.60
N GLU A 67 -7.88 -15.30 10.21
CA GLU A 67 -8.76 -15.26 9.07
C GLU A 67 -8.03 -14.65 7.84
N PRO A 68 -8.33 -15.12 6.61
CA PRO A 68 -7.79 -14.50 5.40
C PRO A 68 -8.28 -13.06 5.28
N ILE A 69 -7.41 -12.17 4.78
CA ILE A 69 -7.74 -10.74 4.63
C ILE A 69 -8.85 -10.54 3.61
N LEU A 70 -8.75 -11.23 2.47
CA LEU A 70 -9.77 -11.28 1.42
C LEU A 70 -10.22 -12.74 1.23
N ASN A 71 -11.51 -12.97 1.13
CA ASN A 71 -12.07 -14.31 0.97
C ASN A 71 -11.82 -14.93 -0.43
N GLU A 72 -11.36 -14.13 -1.40
CA GLU A 72 -11.18 -14.55 -2.81
C GLU A 72 -9.76 -15.04 -3.14
N ILE A 73 -8.83 -14.99 -2.18
CA ILE A 73 -7.46 -15.44 -2.41
C ILE A 73 -7.36 -16.92 -2.02
N THR A 74 -7.47 -17.78 -3.02
CA THR A 74 -7.12 -19.20 -3.14
C THR A 74 -7.41 -20.13 -1.94
N GLU A 75 -7.96 -21.30 -2.23
CA GLU A 75 -8.18 -22.44 -1.31
C GLU A 75 -6.91 -22.89 -0.55
N GLU A 76 -5.72 -22.41 -0.91
CA GLU A 76 -4.45 -22.72 -0.29
C GLU A 76 -4.16 -21.93 1.00
N GLU A 77 -4.87 -20.84 1.29
CA GLU A 77 -4.71 -20.05 2.52
C GLU A 77 -5.60 -20.49 3.69
N THR A 78 -6.21 -21.66 3.62
CA THR A 78 -6.93 -22.26 4.74
C THR A 78 -5.94 -22.72 5.81
N GLY A 79 -5.66 -21.85 6.78
CA GLY A 79 -4.77 -22.19 7.90
C GLY A 79 -3.89 -21.04 8.39
N VAL A 80 -4.26 -19.79 8.11
CA VAL A 80 -3.58 -18.63 8.70
C VAL A 80 -3.68 -18.73 10.22
N LYS A 81 -2.54 -18.83 10.91
CA LYS A 81 -2.54 -18.85 12.38
C LYS A 81 -2.74 -17.44 12.91
N PRO A 82 -3.53 -17.25 13.98
CA PRO A 82 -3.63 -15.95 14.65
C PRO A 82 -2.25 -15.42 15.03
N ILE A 83 -1.99 -14.14 14.74
CA ILE A 83 -0.72 -13.49 15.06
C ILE A 83 -0.89 -12.39 16.10
N ASN A 84 0.19 -12.10 16.82
CA ASN A 84 0.27 -10.93 17.68
C ASN A 84 0.73 -9.72 16.87
N VAL A 85 0.17 -8.56 17.17
CA VAL A 85 0.39 -7.28 16.49
C VAL A 85 0.81 -6.25 17.50
N ILE A 86 1.86 -5.48 17.20
CA ILE A 86 2.19 -4.24 17.92
C ILE A 86 1.62 -3.09 17.10
N TYR A 87 0.67 -2.35 17.67
CA TYR A 87 0.09 -1.16 17.04
C TYR A 87 0.44 0.07 17.87
N GLN A 88 1.32 0.90 17.34
CA GLN A 88 1.76 2.11 18.03
C GLN A 88 1.17 3.33 17.34
N THR A 89 0.52 4.18 18.11
CA THR A 89 -0.06 5.44 17.64
C THR A 89 0.50 6.62 18.41
N ALA A 90 0.77 7.72 17.71
CA ALA A 90 1.23 8.97 18.30
C ALA A 90 0.15 10.08 18.32
N GLU A 91 -1.00 9.85 17.70
CA GLU A 91 -2.05 10.86 17.56
C GLU A 91 -3.37 10.43 18.20
N ASP A 92 -3.76 9.17 18.04
CA ASP A 92 -5.09 8.68 18.47
C ASP A 92 -5.03 8.08 19.90
N GLY A 93 -6.03 8.37 20.71
CA GLY A 93 -6.20 7.79 22.04
C GLY A 93 -6.53 6.29 21.99
N LEU A 94 -5.91 5.50 22.89
CA LEU A 94 -6.10 4.06 22.91
C LEU A 94 -7.53 3.67 23.34
N GLY A 95 -8.07 4.33 24.36
CA GLY A 95 -9.34 3.98 24.98
C GLY A 95 -10.57 4.51 24.24
N ASP A 96 -10.48 5.69 23.67
CA ASP A 96 -11.59 6.39 23.03
C ASP A 96 -11.63 6.22 21.49
N THR A 97 -10.51 5.89 20.88
CA THR A 97 -10.40 5.83 19.42
C THR A 97 -9.96 4.45 18.92
N ILE A 98 -8.79 3.95 19.31
CA ILE A 98 -8.20 2.74 18.71
C ILE A 98 -8.96 1.47 19.15
N LYS A 99 -9.15 1.29 20.46
CA LYS A 99 -9.85 0.10 20.98
C LYS A 99 -11.28 -0.02 20.48
N PRO A 100 -12.11 1.05 20.46
CA PRO A 100 -13.45 0.99 19.86
C PRO A 100 -13.44 0.60 18.38
N ARG A 101 -12.48 1.12 17.59
CA ARG A 101 -12.34 0.77 16.17
C ARG A 101 -11.90 -0.68 15.97
N LEU A 102 -10.97 -1.20 16.78
CA LEU A 102 -10.57 -2.61 16.76
C LEU A 102 -11.75 -3.54 17.09
N LEU A 103 -12.53 -3.21 18.12
CA LEU A 103 -13.73 -3.96 18.49
C LEU A 103 -14.77 -3.94 17.37
N ALA A 104 -15.02 -2.77 16.77
CA ALA A 104 -15.94 -2.63 15.63
C ALA A 104 -15.47 -3.42 14.40
N ALA A 105 -14.15 -3.52 14.17
CA ALA A 105 -13.56 -4.37 13.14
C ALA A 105 -13.62 -5.86 13.50
N GLY A 106 -13.92 -6.21 14.75
CA GLY A 106 -14.01 -7.56 15.26
C GLY A 106 -12.64 -8.18 15.59
N ALA A 107 -11.63 -7.39 15.93
CA ALA A 107 -10.30 -7.87 16.28
C ALA A 107 -10.30 -8.66 17.62
N ASP A 108 -9.40 -9.62 17.73
CA ASP A 108 -9.01 -10.17 19.04
C ASP A 108 -8.01 -9.19 19.70
N CYS A 109 -8.55 -8.29 20.53
CA CYS A 109 -7.75 -7.29 21.21
C CYS A 109 -6.70 -7.85 22.17
N SER A 110 -6.77 -9.13 22.58
CA SER A 110 -5.75 -9.75 23.41
C SER A 110 -4.44 -9.97 22.66
N ARG A 111 -4.48 -9.92 21.33
CA ARG A 111 -3.34 -10.07 20.42
C ARG A 111 -2.84 -8.74 19.86
N VAL A 112 -3.48 -7.62 20.21
CA VAL A 112 -3.04 -6.29 19.84
C VAL A 112 -2.37 -5.64 21.04
N LEU A 113 -1.09 -5.38 20.93
CA LEU A 113 -0.25 -4.86 22.00
C LEU A 113 0.22 -3.43 21.65
N VAL A 114 0.41 -2.64 22.68
CA VAL A 114 0.93 -1.27 22.59
C VAL A 114 2.07 -1.14 23.58
N ILE A 115 3.14 -0.47 23.18
CA ILE A 115 4.23 -0.10 24.07
C ILE A 115 3.79 1.17 24.81
N ASP A 116 3.84 1.16 26.14
CA ASP A 116 3.58 2.35 26.93
C ASP A 116 4.75 3.34 26.76
N ASP A 117 4.45 4.47 26.17
CA ASP A 117 5.41 5.52 25.87
C ASP A 117 5.04 6.89 26.45
N GLN A 118 4.12 6.90 27.44
CA GLN A 118 3.65 8.14 28.07
C GLN A 118 4.76 8.94 28.75
N ASP A 119 5.65 8.26 29.46
CA ASP A 119 6.78 8.92 30.15
C ASP A 119 7.95 9.22 29.20
N GLN A 120 8.12 8.40 28.18
CA GLN A 120 9.21 8.54 27.21
C GLN A 120 8.72 8.17 25.80
N PRO A 121 8.56 9.17 24.92
CA PRO A 121 8.09 8.95 23.56
C PRO A 121 8.92 7.89 22.82
N LEU A 122 8.24 6.98 22.15
CA LEU A 122 8.87 5.93 21.36
C LEU A 122 9.40 6.49 20.04
N THR A 123 10.54 5.98 19.60
CA THR A 123 11.10 6.27 18.26
C THR A 123 11.29 4.98 17.46
N MET A 124 11.40 5.09 16.13
CA MET A 124 11.67 3.94 15.23
C MET A 124 12.96 3.19 15.55
N VAL A 125 13.88 3.81 16.28
CA VAL A 125 15.20 3.24 16.63
C VAL A 125 15.31 2.88 18.10
N ASP A 126 14.22 2.99 18.84
CA ASP A 126 14.16 2.67 20.26
C ASP A 126 14.33 1.16 20.50
N ALA A 127 15.13 0.79 21.50
CA ALA A 127 15.36 -0.62 21.85
C ALA A 127 14.10 -1.32 22.36
N ARG A 128 13.16 -0.57 22.97
CA ARG A 128 11.86 -1.11 23.43
C ARG A 128 11.03 -1.73 22.31
N LEU A 129 11.18 -1.22 21.07
CA LEU A 129 10.48 -1.81 19.93
C LEU A 129 10.98 -3.23 19.62
N GLU A 130 12.31 -3.41 19.63
CA GLU A 130 12.92 -4.73 19.44
C GLU A 130 12.55 -5.68 20.59
N GLU A 131 12.64 -5.20 21.83
CA GLU A 131 12.28 -5.96 23.02
C GLU A 131 10.80 -6.41 22.98
N ALA A 132 9.90 -5.51 22.60
CA ALA A 132 8.48 -5.83 22.45
C ALA A 132 8.24 -6.91 21.39
N ILE A 133 8.91 -6.86 20.24
CA ILE A 133 8.82 -7.89 19.19
C ILE A 133 9.27 -9.25 19.76
N ILE A 134 10.39 -9.28 20.49
CA ILE A 134 10.91 -10.51 21.10
C ILE A 134 9.93 -11.11 22.12
N GLN A 135 9.46 -10.28 23.06
CA GLN A 135 8.58 -10.72 24.14
C GLN A 135 7.22 -11.20 23.63
N THR A 136 6.65 -10.49 22.66
CA THR A 136 5.29 -10.78 22.16
C THR A 136 5.28 -11.74 20.99
N LYS A 137 6.43 -11.99 20.36
CA LYS A 137 6.54 -12.72 19.08
C LYS A 137 5.63 -12.11 18.01
N ALA A 138 5.51 -10.80 18.00
CA ALA A 138 4.69 -10.08 17.04
C ALA A 138 5.18 -10.32 15.62
N ARG A 139 4.26 -10.60 14.71
CA ARG A 139 4.53 -10.78 13.27
C ARG A 139 4.17 -9.54 12.46
N LEU A 140 3.50 -8.58 13.09
CA LEU A 140 3.18 -7.28 12.50
C LEU A 140 3.45 -6.16 13.51
N VAL A 141 4.12 -5.11 13.05
CA VAL A 141 4.27 -3.84 13.76
C VAL A 141 3.67 -2.74 12.89
N VAL A 142 2.89 -1.87 13.49
CA VAL A 142 2.32 -0.67 12.83
C VAL A 142 2.75 0.56 13.59
N LEU A 143 3.31 1.55 12.88
CA LEU A 143 3.63 2.88 13.41
C LEU A 143 2.74 3.93 12.73
N ASP A 144 1.91 4.62 13.49
CA ASP A 144 0.84 5.51 13.01
C ASP A 144 0.77 6.84 13.78
N PRO A 145 1.08 7.96 13.14
CA PRO A 145 1.78 8.09 11.88
C PRO A 145 3.31 8.01 12.07
N ILE A 146 4.03 7.67 10.99
CA ILE A 146 5.50 7.57 11.01
C ILE A 146 6.18 8.83 11.55
N GLN A 147 5.59 10.01 11.30
CA GLN A 147 6.11 11.29 11.74
C GLN A 147 6.29 11.36 13.26
N GLY A 148 5.39 10.75 14.03
CA GLY A 148 5.46 10.71 15.48
C GLY A 148 6.62 9.89 16.03
N PHE A 149 7.23 9.03 15.21
CA PHE A 149 8.28 8.10 15.62
C PHE A 149 9.68 8.42 15.07
N LEU A 150 9.88 9.58 14.45
CA LEU A 150 11.18 9.96 13.91
C LEU A 150 12.18 10.37 14.99
N GLY A 151 11.71 10.92 16.09
CA GLY A 151 12.53 11.45 17.18
C GLY A 151 12.75 12.97 17.06
N ALA A 152 13.12 13.57 18.18
CA ALA A 152 13.33 15.01 18.28
C ALA A 152 14.49 15.47 17.37
N GLY A 153 14.26 16.52 16.59
CA GLY A 153 15.28 17.14 15.74
C GLY A 153 15.54 16.44 14.40
N VAL A 154 14.83 15.35 14.08
CA VAL A 154 14.92 14.69 12.77
C VAL A 154 14.07 15.44 11.76
N ASP A 155 14.70 15.95 10.69
CA ASP A 155 13.99 16.55 9.57
C ASP A 155 13.59 15.47 8.55
N MET A 156 12.28 15.22 8.44
CA MET A 156 11.73 14.22 7.54
C MET A 156 11.99 14.49 6.04
N HIS A 157 12.48 15.66 5.69
CA HIS A 157 12.83 16.03 4.30
C HIS A 157 14.30 15.79 3.98
N ARG A 158 15.12 15.46 4.96
CA ARG A 158 16.56 15.24 4.78
C ARG A 158 16.90 13.76 4.64
N ALA A 159 17.41 13.41 3.47
CA ALA A 159 17.81 12.05 3.13
C ALA A 159 18.83 11.44 4.12
N ASN A 160 19.82 12.22 4.51
CA ASN A 160 20.87 11.79 5.44
C ASN A 160 20.37 11.48 6.86
N GLU A 161 19.22 12.02 7.24
CA GLU A 161 18.58 11.74 8.53
C GLU A 161 17.62 10.55 8.44
N ILE A 162 16.90 10.42 7.35
CA ILE A 162 15.88 9.37 7.15
C ILE A 162 16.50 8.00 6.80
N ARG A 163 17.56 7.96 5.96
CA ARG A 163 18.17 6.69 5.53
C ARG A 163 18.66 5.79 6.69
N PRO A 164 19.35 6.32 7.72
CA PRO A 164 19.78 5.50 8.86
C PRO A 164 18.59 4.92 9.64
N LEU A 165 17.51 5.69 9.84
CA LEU A 165 16.31 5.24 10.53
C LEU A 165 15.63 4.11 9.75
N MET A 166 15.41 4.30 8.44
CA MET A 166 14.81 3.30 7.57
C MET A 166 15.67 2.03 7.45
N LYS A 167 16.99 2.16 7.43
CA LYS A 167 17.90 1.02 7.46
C LYS A 167 17.73 0.22 8.75
N ARG A 168 17.68 0.89 9.91
CA ARG A 168 17.54 0.20 11.19
C ARG A 168 16.22 -0.53 11.32
N ILE A 169 15.11 0.11 10.96
CA ILE A 169 13.78 -0.54 11.00
C ILE A 169 13.69 -1.70 10.00
N SER A 170 14.34 -1.60 8.83
CA SER A 170 14.39 -2.70 7.86
C SER A 170 15.19 -3.89 8.38
N VAL A 171 16.33 -3.65 9.05
CA VAL A 171 17.12 -4.72 9.70
C VAL A 171 16.32 -5.40 10.80
N LEU A 172 15.53 -4.63 11.56
CA LEU A 172 14.65 -5.18 12.61
C LEU A 172 13.57 -6.08 11.99
N ALA A 173 12.91 -5.63 10.93
CA ALA A 173 11.91 -6.41 10.20
C ALA A 173 12.49 -7.75 9.74
N GLU A 174 13.63 -7.72 9.07
CA GLU A 174 14.31 -8.88 8.51
C GLU A 174 14.77 -9.86 9.60
N LYS A 175 15.40 -9.36 10.66
CA LYS A 175 15.92 -10.17 11.76
C LYS A 175 14.83 -11.01 12.45
N TYR A 176 13.64 -10.44 12.61
CA TYR A 176 12.53 -11.09 13.31
C TYR A 176 11.44 -11.62 12.38
N GLN A 177 11.65 -11.56 11.08
CA GLN A 177 10.66 -11.93 10.06
C GLN A 177 9.28 -11.34 10.37
N CYS A 178 9.28 -10.06 10.79
CA CYS A 178 8.11 -9.29 11.17
C CYS A 178 7.79 -8.29 10.05
N ALA A 179 6.54 -8.23 9.60
CA ALA A 179 6.09 -7.17 8.70
C ALA A 179 6.02 -5.84 9.47
N ILE A 180 6.53 -4.76 8.89
CA ILE A 180 6.44 -3.43 9.51
C ILE A 180 5.69 -2.50 8.57
N ILE A 181 4.56 -1.98 9.05
CA ILE A 181 3.75 -0.98 8.34
C ILE A 181 4.03 0.40 8.93
N LEU A 182 4.40 1.32 8.07
CA LEU A 182 4.57 2.73 8.40
C LEU A 182 3.42 3.51 7.76
N ILE A 183 2.52 4.08 8.56
CA ILE A 183 1.42 4.90 8.06
C ILE A 183 1.88 6.35 7.95
N GLY A 184 1.60 6.99 6.83
CA GLY A 184 1.99 8.37 6.61
C GLY A 184 0.97 9.22 5.88
N HIS A 185 1.06 10.52 6.11
CA HIS A 185 0.26 11.51 5.41
C HIS A 185 1.01 12.02 4.18
N MET A 186 0.29 12.23 3.08
CA MET A 186 0.87 12.81 1.87
C MET A 186 1.03 14.33 2.00
N ASN A 187 2.09 14.86 1.39
CA ASN A 187 2.31 16.31 1.34
C ASN A 187 1.30 16.99 0.40
N LYS A 188 0.64 18.04 0.88
CA LYS A 188 -0.31 18.85 0.10
C LYS A 188 0.37 19.77 -0.93
N ASN A 189 1.66 20.06 -0.78
CA ASN A 189 2.40 21.10 -1.51
C ASN A 189 3.24 20.57 -2.67
N SER A 190 2.71 19.74 -3.55
CA SER A 190 3.48 19.39 -4.75
C SER A 190 2.85 19.99 -6.01
N ASN A 191 3.46 21.07 -6.53
CA ASN A 191 3.29 21.52 -7.92
C ASN A 191 3.96 20.56 -8.93
N GLY A 192 4.32 19.32 -8.50
CA GLY A 192 4.99 18.32 -9.30
C GLY A 192 4.06 17.20 -9.78
N LYS A 193 4.58 16.34 -10.67
CA LYS A 193 3.89 15.14 -11.16
C LYS A 193 3.34 14.31 -9.98
N SER A 194 2.16 13.74 -10.13
CA SER A 194 1.41 12.98 -9.12
C SER A 194 2.22 11.91 -8.39
N SER A 195 3.22 11.33 -9.03
CA SER A 195 4.14 10.32 -8.47
C SER A 195 5.03 10.82 -7.31
N TYR A 196 5.12 12.15 -7.07
CA TYR A 196 5.97 12.74 -6.04
C TYR A 196 5.22 13.29 -4.82
N ARG A 197 3.92 13.07 -4.69
CA ARG A 197 3.15 13.44 -3.50
C ARG A 197 3.44 12.54 -2.28
N GLY A 198 4.62 11.91 -2.24
CA GLY A 198 5.01 10.98 -1.18
C GLY A 198 5.22 11.65 0.17
N LEU A 199 5.44 10.80 1.13
CA LEU A 199 5.76 11.09 2.51
C LEU A 199 7.13 11.81 2.57
N GLY A 200 7.18 13.10 2.90
CA GLY A 200 8.44 13.83 3.16
C GLY A 200 9.54 13.59 2.13
N SER A 201 10.64 12.98 2.60
CA SER A 201 11.76 12.60 1.73
C SER A 201 11.42 11.41 0.83
N ILE A 202 11.89 11.43 -0.40
CA ILE A 202 11.86 10.30 -1.34
C ILE A 202 12.55 9.05 -0.76
N ASP A 203 13.43 9.23 0.22
CA ASP A 203 14.17 8.15 0.86
C ASP A 203 13.29 7.21 1.69
N PHE A 204 12.15 7.65 2.20
CA PHE A 204 11.18 6.76 2.81
C PHE A 204 10.70 5.71 1.80
N GLN A 205 10.26 6.17 0.63
CA GLN A 205 9.79 5.28 -0.44
C GLN A 205 10.92 4.45 -1.03
N ALA A 206 12.12 5.03 -1.15
CA ALA A 206 13.29 4.31 -1.68
C ALA A 206 13.67 3.10 -0.80
N ALA A 207 13.61 3.25 0.52
CA ALA A 207 13.98 2.22 1.48
C ALA A 207 12.91 1.13 1.66
N ALA A 208 11.62 1.47 1.52
CA ALA A 208 10.53 0.51 1.61
C ALA A 208 10.50 -0.45 0.42
N ARG A 209 10.08 -1.69 0.63
CA ARG A 209 9.93 -2.71 -0.42
C ARG A 209 8.56 -2.70 -1.07
N SER A 210 7.56 -2.24 -0.35
CA SER A 210 6.21 -1.99 -0.84
C SER A 210 5.76 -0.60 -0.41
N VAL A 211 5.18 0.16 -1.32
CA VAL A 211 4.56 1.46 -1.04
C VAL A 211 3.16 1.44 -1.60
N LEU A 212 2.20 1.62 -0.72
CA LEU A 212 0.78 1.60 -1.03
C LEU A 212 0.19 2.99 -0.85
N ILE A 213 -0.77 3.31 -1.69
CA ILE A 213 -1.62 4.48 -1.52
C ILE A 213 -3.03 4.04 -1.18
N VAL A 214 -3.64 4.74 -0.24
CA VAL A 214 -5.08 4.64 0.04
C VAL A 214 -5.72 5.96 -0.32
N GLY A 215 -6.74 5.91 -1.16
CA GLY A 215 -7.44 7.10 -1.60
C GLY A 215 -8.88 6.79 -2.00
N ARG A 216 -9.66 7.86 -2.13
CA ARG A 216 -11.07 7.83 -2.48
C ARG A 216 -11.25 7.87 -3.98
N VAL A 217 -12.18 7.05 -4.50
CA VAL A 217 -12.61 7.16 -5.89
C VAL A 217 -13.46 8.41 -6.05
N LYS A 218 -13.09 9.31 -6.96
CA LYS A 218 -13.68 10.65 -7.08
C LYS A 218 -15.18 10.61 -7.39
N ASP A 219 -15.58 9.73 -8.29
CA ASP A 219 -16.97 9.62 -8.75
C ASP A 219 -17.82 8.72 -7.82
N GLU A 220 -17.17 8.00 -6.88
CA GLU A 220 -17.78 7.07 -5.92
C GLU A 220 -17.23 7.33 -4.52
N PRO A 221 -17.66 8.40 -3.83
CA PRO A 221 -17.00 8.88 -2.61
C PRO A 221 -17.06 7.93 -1.41
N GLU A 222 -17.87 6.89 -1.45
CA GLU A 222 -17.90 5.83 -0.44
C GLU A 222 -16.85 4.75 -0.69
N ILE A 223 -16.36 4.64 -1.94
CA ILE A 223 -15.35 3.66 -2.33
C ILE A 223 -13.97 4.24 -2.10
N ARG A 224 -13.12 3.46 -1.45
CA ARG A 224 -11.69 3.69 -1.29
C ARG A 224 -10.94 2.53 -1.88
N VAL A 225 -9.70 2.81 -2.27
CA VAL A 225 -8.88 1.83 -2.96
C VAL A 225 -7.48 1.82 -2.37
N ILE A 226 -6.90 0.62 -2.28
CA ILE A 226 -5.49 0.42 -2.00
C ILE A 226 -4.81 0.08 -3.32
N CYS A 227 -3.79 0.86 -3.71
CA CYS A 227 -3.00 0.63 -4.92
C CYS A 227 -1.51 0.60 -4.60
N HIS A 228 -0.74 -0.17 -5.37
CA HIS A 228 0.71 -0.05 -5.38
C HIS A 228 1.17 1.27 -6.02
N VAL A 229 2.10 1.95 -5.35
CA VAL A 229 2.94 3.01 -5.93
C VAL A 229 4.31 2.45 -6.24
N LYS A 230 4.74 1.43 -5.48
CA LYS A 230 5.99 0.71 -5.66
C LYS A 230 5.83 -0.72 -5.16
N SER A 231 6.24 -1.67 -5.98
CA SER A 231 6.47 -3.06 -5.60
C SER A 231 7.87 -3.47 -6.02
N SER A 232 8.68 -4.02 -5.08
CA SER A 232 10.07 -4.39 -5.35
C SER A 232 10.31 -5.89 -5.29
N LEU A 233 9.32 -6.68 -4.86
CA LEU A 233 9.47 -8.10 -4.53
C LEU A 233 8.51 -9.00 -5.29
N ALA A 234 7.47 -8.42 -5.87
CA ALA A 234 6.49 -9.10 -6.71
C ALA A 234 5.98 -8.13 -7.78
N PRO A 235 5.29 -8.60 -8.83
CA PRO A 235 4.51 -7.72 -9.70
C PRO A 235 3.49 -6.91 -8.89
N GLU A 236 3.17 -5.71 -9.38
CA GLU A 236 2.11 -4.91 -8.75
C GLU A 236 0.79 -5.69 -8.80
N GLY A 237 0.12 -5.78 -7.64
CA GLY A 237 -1.20 -6.40 -7.56
C GLY A 237 -2.30 -5.49 -8.11
N ASP A 238 -3.43 -6.10 -8.44
CA ASP A 238 -4.64 -5.35 -8.75
C ASP A 238 -5.01 -4.44 -7.56
N ALA A 239 -5.54 -3.26 -7.83
CA ALA A 239 -6.04 -2.41 -6.77
C ALA A 239 -7.18 -3.11 -6.01
N ILE A 240 -7.22 -2.93 -4.69
CA ILE A 240 -8.25 -3.51 -3.82
C ILE A 240 -9.16 -2.41 -3.30
N ALA A 241 -10.44 -2.53 -3.60
CA ALA A 241 -11.44 -1.59 -3.13
C ALA A 241 -12.11 -2.05 -1.84
N PHE A 242 -12.51 -1.06 -1.04
CA PHE A 242 -13.36 -1.21 0.12
C PHE A 242 -14.33 -0.03 0.23
N ARG A 243 -15.48 -0.26 0.83
CA ARG A 243 -16.49 0.76 1.09
C ARG A 243 -16.42 1.18 2.55
N LEU A 244 -16.49 2.50 2.78
CA LEU A 244 -16.75 3.08 4.09
C LEU A 244 -18.11 3.74 4.06
N ASP A 245 -19.08 3.04 4.58
CA ASP A 245 -20.46 3.53 4.73
C ASP A 245 -20.69 4.00 6.15
N LYS A 246 -21.44 5.10 6.34
CA LYS A 246 -21.72 5.66 7.66
C LYS A 246 -22.61 4.76 8.51
N GLU A 247 -23.52 4.02 7.87
CA GLU A 247 -24.50 3.16 8.54
C GLU A 247 -24.03 1.70 8.57
N LYS A 248 -23.45 1.21 7.46
CA LYS A 248 -23.06 -0.19 7.29
C LYS A 248 -21.60 -0.47 7.66
N GLY A 249 -20.82 0.57 7.93
CA GLY A 249 -19.42 0.42 8.32
C GLY A 249 -18.48 0.06 7.14
N PHE A 250 -17.49 -0.76 7.43
CA PHE A 250 -16.47 -1.19 6.48
C PHE A 250 -16.88 -2.48 5.75
N HIS A 251 -16.70 -2.50 4.42
CA HIS A 251 -16.90 -3.70 3.60
C HIS A 251 -15.82 -3.82 2.53
N TRP A 252 -15.18 -4.99 2.42
CA TRP A 252 -14.32 -5.30 1.29
C TRP A 252 -15.17 -5.44 0.02
N ILE A 253 -14.69 -4.87 -1.10
CA ILE A 253 -15.29 -5.02 -2.43
C ILE A 253 -14.48 -6.03 -3.25
N GLY A 254 -13.14 -6.07 -3.05
CA GLY A 254 -12.24 -6.90 -3.83
C GLY A 254 -11.50 -6.11 -4.90
N LYS A 255 -11.13 -6.78 -6.00
CA LYS A 255 -10.37 -6.16 -7.10
C LYS A 255 -11.13 -4.99 -7.71
N TYR A 256 -10.38 -3.93 -8.04
CA TYR A 256 -10.94 -2.70 -8.60
C TYR A 256 -10.01 -2.15 -9.68
N ASP A 257 -10.56 -1.83 -10.85
CA ASP A 257 -9.76 -1.37 -11.98
C ASP A 257 -9.44 0.13 -11.88
N ILE A 258 -8.40 0.47 -11.10
CA ILE A 258 -7.86 1.82 -10.98
C ILE A 258 -6.35 1.75 -10.72
N SER A 259 -5.59 2.66 -11.32
CA SER A 259 -4.16 2.78 -11.02
C SER A 259 -3.91 3.80 -9.92
N ALA A 260 -2.72 3.72 -9.28
CA ALA A 260 -2.29 4.74 -8.33
C ALA A 260 -2.20 6.14 -8.97
N GLU A 261 -1.84 6.23 -10.25
CA GLU A 261 -1.79 7.49 -10.98
C GLU A 261 -3.19 8.10 -11.15
N ASP A 262 -4.19 7.29 -11.51
CA ASP A 262 -5.58 7.74 -11.63
C ASP A 262 -6.14 8.21 -10.29
N LEU A 263 -5.82 7.47 -9.23
CA LEU A 263 -6.25 7.80 -7.87
C LEU A 263 -5.64 9.13 -7.40
N LEU A 264 -4.36 9.36 -7.67
CA LEU A 264 -3.62 10.58 -7.31
C LEU A 264 -4.00 11.80 -8.14
N SER A 265 -4.26 11.61 -9.42
CA SER A 265 -4.68 12.70 -10.31
C SER A 265 -6.10 13.16 -10.01
N GLY A 266 -6.90 12.32 -9.39
CA GLY A 266 -8.31 12.56 -9.14
C GLY A 266 -9.14 12.74 -10.42
N ASP A 267 -8.60 12.34 -11.56
CA ASP A 267 -9.16 12.69 -12.87
C ASP A 267 -10.11 11.59 -13.40
N GLY A 268 -10.06 10.37 -12.85
CA GLY A 268 -10.84 9.22 -13.32
C GLY A 268 -10.70 8.95 -14.84
N ARG A 269 -9.74 9.63 -15.49
CA ARG A 269 -9.53 9.52 -16.93
C ARG A 269 -9.02 8.15 -17.33
N GLY A 270 -8.13 7.57 -16.53
CA GLY A 270 -7.58 6.25 -16.80
C GLY A 270 -8.63 5.17 -16.74
N GLN A 271 -9.51 5.20 -15.74
CA GLN A 271 -10.62 4.26 -15.61
C GLN A 271 -11.59 4.39 -16.80
N LYS A 272 -11.97 5.63 -17.16
CA LYS A 272 -12.83 5.88 -18.32
C LYS A 272 -12.19 5.41 -19.63
N ILE A 273 -10.86 5.59 -19.78
CA ILE A 273 -10.13 5.09 -20.95
C ILE A 273 -10.05 3.57 -20.95
N ARG A 274 -9.83 2.93 -19.80
CA ARG A 274 -9.81 1.46 -19.67
C ARG A 274 -11.17 0.84 -20.01
N SER A 275 -12.25 1.33 -19.42
CA SER A 275 -13.59 0.88 -19.76
C SER A 275 -13.90 1.06 -21.25
N ALA A 276 -13.42 2.15 -21.85
CA ALA A 276 -13.56 2.36 -23.30
C ALA A 276 -12.69 1.39 -24.12
N LYS A 277 -11.51 1.00 -23.63
CA LYS A 277 -10.66 -0.02 -24.28
C LYS A 277 -11.29 -1.40 -24.22
N GLU A 278 -11.83 -1.79 -23.07
CA GLU A 278 -12.54 -3.08 -22.89
C GLU A 278 -13.75 -3.14 -23.80
N PHE A 279 -14.55 -2.07 -23.81
CA PHE A 279 -15.67 -1.94 -24.73
C PHE A 279 -15.21 -2.12 -26.19
N LEU A 280 -14.16 -1.43 -26.61
CA LEU A 280 -13.65 -1.56 -27.99
C LEU A 280 -13.12 -2.96 -28.30
N LYS A 281 -12.45 -3.62 -27.38
CA LYS A 281 -11.99 -5.00 -27.53
C LYS A 281 -13.17 -5.96 -27.65
N GLU A 282 -14.20 -5.80 -26.82
CA GLU A 282 -15.41 -6.63 -26.83
C GLU A 282 -16.14 -6.54 -28.19
N ILE A 283 -16.45 -5.33 -28.65
CA ILE A 283 -17.24 -5.13 -29.86
C ILE A 283 -16.47 -5.42 -31.16
N LEU A 284 -15.15 -5.29 -31.13
CA LEU A 284 -14.27 -5.58 -32.28
C LEU A 284 -13.69 -7.00 -32.26
N ALA A 285 -13.97 -7.81 -31.24
CA ALA A 285 -13.48 -9.19 -31.13
C ALA A 285 -13.88 -10.07 -32.31
N ASN A 286 -15.03 -9.80 -32.94
CA ASN A 286 -15.57 -10.56 -34.07
C ASN A 286 -15.33 -9.93 -35.45
N GLY A 287 -14.42 -8.93 -35.51
CA GLY A 287 -14.05 -8.27 -36.75
C GLY A 287 -14.33 -6.76 -36.78
N SER A 288 -14.32 -6.18 -37.98
CA SER A 288 -14.50 -4.74 -38.14
C SER A 288 -15.96 -4.30 -37.94
N MET A 289 -16.15 -3.12 -37.33
CA MET A 289 -17.48 -2.53 -37.13
C MET A 289 -17.50 -1.08 -37.63
N GLU A 290 -18.66 -0.63 -38.11
CA GLU A 290 -18.86 0.74 -38.59
C GLU A 290 -18.69 1.74 -37.43
N GLN A 291 -17.86 2.78 -37.63
CA GLN A 291 -17.56 3.81 -36.63
C GLN A 291 -18.82 4.47 -36.03
N ALA A 292 -19.87 4.68 -36.86
CA ALA A 292 -21.08 5.31 -36.37
C ALA A 292 -21.81 4.42 -35.34
N LYS A 293 -21.86 3.11 -35.57
CA LYS A 293 -22.45 2.14 -34.63
C LYS A 293 -21.62 2.05 -33.35
N ILE A 294 -20.29 2.02 -33.45
CA ILE A 294 -19.40 2.03 -32.28
C ILE A 294 -19.65 3.27 -31.42
N ALA A 295 -19.83 4.44 -32.06
CA ALA A 295 -20.08 5.68 -31.33
C ALA A 295 -21.46 5.68 -30.64
N GLU A 296 -22.48 5.12 -31.26
CA GLU A 296 -23.84 4.96 -30.72
C GLU A 296 -23.85 4.01 -29.50
N GLU A 297 -23.27 2.80 -29.63
CA GLU A 297 -23.15 1.85 -28.52
C GLU A 297 -22.28 2.38 -27.37
N ALA A 298 -21.22 3.15 -27.68
CA ALA A 298 -20.42 3.80 -26.67
C ALA A 298 -21.20 4.85 -25.87
N GLU A 299 -22.05 5.63 -26.54
CA GLU A 299 -22.91 6.64 -25.91
C GLU A 299 -23.96 5.99 -25.00
N GLU A 300 -24.57 4.87 -25.42
CA GLU A 300 -25.49 4.08 -24.59
C GLU A 300 -24.82 3.54 -23.31
N ARG A 301 -23.52 3.19 -23.38
CA ARG A 301 -22.72 2.77 -22.22
C ARG A 301 -22.09 3.96 -21.45
N GLY A 302 -22.44 5.20 -21.77
CA GLY A 302 -21.95 6.41 -21.10
C GLY A 302 -20.51 6.77 -21.43
N ILE A 303 -19.90 6.19 -22.46
CA ILE A 303 -18.54 6.46 -22.91
C ILE A 303 -18.52 7.71 -23.79
N LYS A 304 -17.88 8.78 -23.29
CA LYS A 304 -17.80 10.04 -24.03
C LYS A 304 -16.91 9.90 -25.28
N LYS A 305 -17.29 10.55 -26.36
CA LYS A 305 -16.61 10.55 -27.67
C LYS A 305 -15.08 10.76 -27.54
N LYS A 306 -14.63 11.73 -26.74
CA LYS A 306 -13.19 11.99 -26.51
C LYS A 306 -12.47 10.79 -25.86
N THR A 307 -13.11 10.14 -24.91
CA THR A 307 -12.58 8.95 -24.23
C THR A 307 -12.48 7.77 -25.19
N LEU A 308 -13.52 7.55 -26.00
CA LEU A 308 -13.54 6.51 -27.03
C LEU A 308 -12.39 6.69 -28.06
N TRP A 309 -12.14 7.94 -28.51
CA TRP A 309 -11.06 8.22 -29.43
C TRP A 309 -9.68 8.04 -28.81
N ASN A 310 -9.51 8.37 -27.53
CA ASN A 310 -8.26 8.13 -26.81
C ASN A 310 -8.02 6.63 -26.66
N ALA A 311 -9.02 5.85 -26.27
CA ALA A 311 -8.94 4.40 -26.17
C ALA A 311 -8.60 3.74 -27.52
N LYS A 312 -9.21 4.20 -28.61
CA LYS A 312 -8.88 3.78 -29.98
C LYS A 312 -7.40 3.99 -30.30
N LYS A 313 -6.88 5.19 -30.00
CA LYS A 313 -5.48 5.54 -30.26
C LYS A 313 -4.52 4.65 -29.46
N GLU A 314 -4.83 4.40 -28.17
CA GLU A 314 -3.99 3.60 -27.29
C GLU A 314 -4.04 2.10 -27.63
N LEU A 315 -5.15 1.60 -28.20
CA LEU A 315 -5.27 0.24 -28.71
C LEU A 315 -4.76 0.09 -30.16
N GLN A 316 -4.25 1.17 -30.76
CA GLN A 316 -3.76 1.19 -32.16
C GLN A 316 -4.78 0.64 -33.17
N ILE A 317 -6.09 0.87 -32.92
CA ILE A 317 -7.18 0.37 -33.76
C ILE A 317 -7.13 1.08 -35.11
N ASP A 318 -7.10 0.29 -36.17
CA ASP A 318 -7.09 0.76 -37.54
C ASP A 318 -8.45 1.31 -38.00
N SER A 319 -8.39 2.26 -38.93
CA SER A 319 -9.56 2.81 -39.60
C SER A 319 -9.48 2.55 -41.10
N VAL A 320 -10.46 1.82 -41.60
CA VAL A 320 -10.56 1.49 -43.04
C VAL A 320 -11.83 2.14 -43.60
N LYS A 321 -11.71 2.77 -44.77
CA LYS A 321 -12.85 3.34 -45.46
C LYS A 321 -13.38 2.35 -46.48
N ILE A 322 -14.64 1.94 -46.31
CA ILE A 322 -15.34 1.05 -47.21
C ILE A 322 -16.55 1.82 -47.78
N GLY A 323 -16.50 2.17 -49.06
CA GLY A 323 -17.47 3.07 -49.66
C GLY A 323 -17.46 4.45 -49.02
N ASN A 324 -18.63 4.89 -48.52
CA ASN A 324 -18.77 6.17 -47.82
C ASN A 324 -18.69 6.08 -46.30
N LYS A 325 -18.35 4.90 -45.73
CA LYS A 325 -18.38 4.65 -44.31
C LYS A 325 -17.00 4.28 -43.79
N TRP A 326 -16.70 4.66 -42.53
CA TRP A 326 -15.49 4.27 -41.82
C TRP A 326 -15.76 3.08 -40.93
N PHE A 327 -14.81 2.10 -40.93
CA PHE A 327 -14.83 0.92 -40.09
C PHE A 327 -13.59 0.90 -39.21
N TRP A 328 -13.72 0.44 -37.98
CA TRP A 328 -12.63 0.20 -37.06
C TRP A 328 -12.39 -1.30 -36.91
N MET A 329 -11.12 -1.68 -36.77
CA MET A 329 -10.72 -3.08 -36.59
C MET A 329 -9.49 -3.16 -35.69
N LEU A 330 -9.40 -4.21 -34.86
CA LEU A 330 -8.20 -4.52 -34.11
C LEU A 330 -7.10 -4.98 -35.09
N GLN A 331 -5.85 -4.64 -34.81
CA GLN A 331 -4.71 -5.21 -35.52
C GLN A 331 -4.60 -6.70 -35.14
N GLU A 332 -4.48 -7.57 -36.11
CA GLU A 332 -4.14 -8.98 -35.88
C GLU A 332 -2.67 -9.02 -35.41
N GLU A 333 -2.40 -9.72 -34.28
CA GLU A 333 -1.05 -9.98 -33.78
C GLU A 333 -0.28 -10.92 -34.70
#